data_f55295395bad481231fee266f3b82108
#
_entry.id   f55295395bad481231fee266f3b82108
#
_cell.length_a   1.000
_cell.length_b   1.000
_cell.length_c   1.000
_cell.angle_alpha   90.00
_cell.angle_beta   90.00
_cell.angle_gamma   90.00
#
_symmetry.space_group_name_H-M   'P 1'
#
loop_
_entity.id
_entity.type
_entity.pdbx_description
1 polymer ?
#
loop_
_entity_poly.entity_id
_entity_poly.type
_entity_poly.pdbx_seq_one_letter_code
_entity_poly.pdbx_strand_id
1 'polypeptide(L)'
;MIGTEKNNIKALDILLVEDNETDAELCIRGLKTHGLANNILWVKDGAEALDFVFRTGDYAGVPNGVRPKVILLDLQLPKMSGIEVLRKLKADEQARLIPIAVLTSSKEENDLAECYKLGVNSYIAKPVEFDQFMDTIAKLGMYWMAINKLPS
;
A
#
# COMPACT_ATOMS: atom_id res chain seq x y z
N MET A 1 -10.94 12.47 8.16
CA MET A 1 -11.08 11.81 6.90
C MET A 1 -9.90 12.07 5.99
N ILE A 2 -9.59 11.11 5.21
CA ILE A 2 -8.41 11.16 4.38
C ILE A 2 -8.68 11.95 3.12
N GLY A 3 -7.84 12.92 2.86
CA GLY A 3 -7.70 13.50 1.54
C GLY A 3 -8.96 13.96 0.86
N THR A 4 -9.74 14.81 1.50
CA THR A 4 -10.92 15.38 0.85
C THR A 4 -10.54 16.08 -0.44
N GLU A 5 -9.34 16.62 -0.52
CA GLU A 5 -8.81 17.21 -1.74
C GLU A 5 -7.52 16.51 -2.10
N LYS A 6 -7.53 15.77 -3.20
CA LYS A 6 -6.41 14.90 -3.57
C LYS A 6 -5.11 15.65 -3.78
N ASN A 7 -5.17 16.87 -4.31
CA ASN A 7 -3.98 17.68 -4.55
C ASN A 7 -3.40 18.33 -3.29
N ASN A 8 -4.11 18.23 -2.16
CA ASN A 8 -3.64 18.80 -0.90
C ASN A 8 -2.91 17.82 0.00
N ILE A 9 -2.62 16.63 -0.52
CA ILE A 9 -1.86 15.64 0.23
C ILE A 9 -0.43 16.15 0.40
N LYS A 10 -0.02 16.36 1.66
CA LYS A 10 1.29 16.96 1.97
C LYS A 10 2.26 15.96 2.59
N ALA A 11 1.74 14.91 3.21
CA ALA A 11 2.55 13.87 3.82
C ALA A 11 1.79 12.57 3.71
N LEU A 12 2.51 11.47 3.57
CA LEU A 12 1.87 10.17 3.43
C LEU A 12 2.74 9.10 4.04
N ASP A 13 2.15 8.30 4.92
CA ASP A 13 2.81 7.14 5.48
C ASP A 13 2.48 5.87 4.68
N ILE A 14 1.21 5.65 4.42
CA ILE A 14 0.75 4.41 3.79
C ILE A 14 -0.23 4.71 2.66
N LEU A 15 0.01 4.07 1.52
CA LEU A 15 -0.98 3.98 0.46
C LEU A 15 -1.65 2.62 0.59
N LEU A 16 -2.95 2.61 0.86
CA LEU A 16 -3.74 1.39 0.99
C LEU A 16 -4.58 1.20 -0.26
N VAL A 17 -4.36 0.09 -0.95
CA VAL A 17 -5.10 -0.25 -2.17
C VAL A 17 -6.03 -1.42 -1.84
N GLU A 18 -7.30 -1.13 -1.63
CA GLU A 18 -8.28 -2.09 -1.15
C GLU A 18 -9.67 -1.69 -1.62
N ASP A 19 -10.35 -2.59 -2.34
CA ASP A 19 -11.70 -2.29 -2.82
C ASP A 19 -12.80 -2.58 -1.79
N ASN A 20 -12.53 -3.45 -0.83
CA ASN A 20 -13.49 -3.79 0.21
C ASN A 20 -13.46 -2.75 1.33
N GLU A 21 -14.58 -2.05 1.49
CA GLU A 21 -14.68 -0.95 2.43
C GLU A 21 -14.48 -1.40 3.88
N THR A 22 -15.04 -2.55 4.24
CA THR A 22 -14.90 -3.09 5.60
C THR A 22 -13.45 -3.44 5.91
N ASP A 23 -12.79 -4.12 4.98
CA ASP A 23 -11.37 -4.48 5.15
C ASP A 23 -10.50 -3.23 5.25
N ALA A 24 -10.78 -2.23 4.42
CA ALA A 24 -10.04 -0.97 4.45
C ALA A 24 -10.21 -0.26 5.79
N GLU A 25 -11.43 -0.18 6.30
CA GLU A 25 -11.71 0.47 7.59
C GLU A 25 -11.00 -0.22 8.74
N LEU A 26 -11.02 -1.55 8.75
CA LEU A 26 -10.33 -2.32 9.78
C LEU A 26 -8.82 -2.06 9.75
N CYS A 27 -8.26 -2.05 8.55
CA CYS A 27 -6.83 -1.80 8.37
C CYS A 27 -6.45 -0.39 8.86
N ILE A 28 -7.21 0.61 8.43
CA ILE A 28 -6.95 2.00 8.81
C ILE A 28 -7.07 2.18 10.32
N ARG A 29 -8.13 1.63 10.91
CA ARG A 29 -8.34 1.74 12.36
C ARG A 29 -7.20 1.09 13.13
N GLY A 30 -6.78 -0.10 12.70
CA GLY A 30 -5.68 -0.80 13.36
C GLY A 30 -4.37 -0.05 13.29
N LEU A 31 -4.04 0.49 12.11
CA LEU A 31 -2.83 1.27 11.93
C LEU A 31 -2.81 2.50 12.82
N LYS A 32 -3.92 3.21 12.90
CA LYS A 32 -4.02 4.40 13.76
C LYS A 32 -3.98 4.06 15.23
N THR A 33 -4.68 2.99 15.63
CA THR A 33 -4.72 2.57 17.03
C THR A 33 -3.32 2.21 17.54
N HIS A 34 -2.50 1.61 16.70
CA HIS A 34 -1.14 1.23 17.08
C HIS A 34 -0.12 2.34 16.84
N GLY A 35 -0.57 3.53 16.42
CA GLY A 35 0.35 4.64 16.17
C GLY A 35 1.33 4.43 15.03
N LEU A 36 0.99 3.54 14.10
CA LEU A 36 1.89 3.16 13.01
C LEU A 36 1.81 4.11 11.82
N ALA A 37 0.67 4.74 11.64
CA ALA A 37 0.49 5.67 10.54
C ALA A 37 -0.54 6.73 10.94
N ASN A 38 -0.22 7.97 10.63
CA ASN A 38 -1.14 9.09 10.83
C ASN A 38 -1.76 9.52 9.52
N ASN A 39 -1.04 9.34 8.42
CA ASN A 39 -1.45 9.79 7.09
C ASN A 39 -1.58 8.57 6.17
N ILE A 40 -2.81 8.17 5.93
CA ILE A 40 -3.12 7.02 5.09
C ILE A 40 -4.00 7.48 3.94
N LEU A 41 -3.57 7.19 2.72
CA LEU A 41 -4.41 7.40 1.55
C LEU A 41 -5.01 6.04 1.17
N TRP A 42 -6.33 5.96 1.13
CA TRP A 42 -7.04 4.78 0.70
C TRP A 42 -7.55 4.99 -0.72
N VAL A 43 -7.16 4.09 -1.62
CA VAL A 43 -7.66 4.06 -2.99
C VAL A 43 -8.35 2.72 -3.23
N LYS A 44 -9.35 2.72 -4.10
CA LYS A 44 -10.25 1.57 -4.24
C LYS A 44 -9.91 0.63 -5.39
N ASP A 45 -9.07 1.04 -6.30
CA ASP A 45 -8.70 0.20 -7.43
C ASP A 45 -7.26 0.45 -7.87
N GLY A 46 -6.79 -0.43 -8.76
CA GLY A 46 -5.42 -0.37 -9.23
C GLY A 46 -5.11 0.85 -10.08
N ALA A 47 -6.09 1.30 -10.86
CA ALA A 47 -5.90 2.47 -11.71
C ALA A 47 -5.68 3.71 -10.86
N GLU A 48 -6.45 3.87 -9.80
CA GLU A 48 -6.28 4.99 -8.89
C GLU A 48 -4.93 4.94 -8.17
N ALA A 49 -4.50 3.74 -7.78
CA ALA A 49 -3.19 3.55 -7.16
C ALA A 49 -2.07 4.01 -8.09
N LEU A 50 -2.14 3.61 -9.36
CA LEU A 50 -1.14 4.01 -10.35
C LEU A 50 -1.19 5.50 -10.63
N ASP A 51 -2.38 6.08 -10.69
CA ASP A 51 -2.52 7.52 -10.86
C ASP A 51 -1.81 8.27 -9.74
N PHE A 52 -1.95 7.80 -8.51
CA PHE A 52 -1.28 8.44 -7.39
C PHE A 52 0.24 8.30 -7.50
N VAL A 53 0.72 7.09 -7.72
CA VAL A 53 2.18 6.84 -7.75
C VAL A 53 2.85 7.58 -8.91
N PHE A 54 2.20 7.59 -10.07
CA PHE A 54 2.78 8.23 -11.26
C PHE A 54 2.34 9.68 -11.47
N ARG A 55 1.58 10.24 -10.55
CA ARG A 55 1.12 11.65 -10.61
C ARG A 55 0.33 11.95 -11.87
N THR A 56 -0.63 11.09 -12.18
CA THR A 56 -1.54 11.27 -13.30
C THR A 56 -2.96 11.43 -12.81
N GLY A 57 -3.88 11.80 -13.72
CA GLY A 57 -5.29 11.97 -13.39
C GLY A 57 -5.49 12.97 -12.26
N ASP A 58 -6.31 12.58 -11.28
CA ASP A 58 -6.65 13.45 -10.15
C ASP A 58 -5.47 13.78 -9.24
N TYR A 59 -4.38 13.06 -9.36
CA TYR A 59 -3.22 13.24 -8.50
C TYR A 59 -2.07 13.99 -9.15
N ALA A 60 -2.30 14.55 -10.33
CA ALA A 60 -1.25 15.26 -11.06
C ALA A 60 -0.65 16.44 -10.29
N GLY A 61 -1.45 17.07 -9.42
CA GLY A 61 -1.01 18.22 -8.64
C GLY A 61 -0.33 17.89 -7.32
N VAL A 62 -0.22 16.60 -6.97
CA VAL A 62 0.43 16.20 -5.72
C VAL A 62 1.94 16.38 -5.85
N PRO A 63 2.60 17.01 -4.86
CA PRO A 63 4.05 17.20 -4.94
C PRO A 63 4.81 15.88 -5.07
N ASN A 64 5.86 15.87 -5.88
CA ASN A 64 6.66 14.67 -6.14
C ASN A 64 7.33 14.11 -4.88
N GLY A 65 7.58 14.94 -3.89
CA GLY A 65 8.17 14.48 -2.63
C GLY A 65 7.22 13.73 -1.72
N VAL A 66 5.93 13.74 -2.01
CA VAL A 66 4.94 13.01 -1.22
C VAL A 66 4.88 11.57 -1.71
N ARG A 67 5.61 10.70 -1.05
CA ARG A 67 5.67 9.28 -1.39
C ARG A 67 5.31 8.44 -0.18
N PRO A 68 4.58 7.35 -0.37
CA PRO A 68 4.27 6.47 0.76
C PRO A 68 5.54 5.78 1.24
N LYS A 69 5.60 5.52 2.53
CA LYS A 69 6.67 4.72 3.12
C LYS A 69 6.46 3.24 2.84
N VAL A 70 5.21 2.84 2.66
CA VAL A 70 4.85 1.48 2.28
C VAL A 70 3.51 1.49 1.54
N ILE A 71 3.36 0.56 0.60
CA ILE A 71 2.09 0.32 -0.09
C ILE A 71 1.53 -1.00 0.43
N LEU A 72 0.28 -0.98 0.92
CA LEU A 72 -0.47 -2.17 1.25
C LEU A 72 -1.40 -2.45 0.09
N LEU A 73 -1.17 -3.56 -0.60
CA LEU A 73 -1.82 -3.84 -1.89
C LEU A 73 -2.60 -5.15 -1.83
N ASP A 74 -3.92 -5.05 -2.02
CA ASP A 74 -4.75 -6.23 -2.19
C ASP A 74 -4.56 -6.74 -3.63
N LEU A 75 -4.40 -8.03 -3.78
CA LEU A 75 -4.26 -8.64 -5.11
C LEU A 75 -5.58 -8.77 -5.85
N GLN A 76 -6.70 -8.87 -5.11
CA GLN A 76 -8.01 -9.09 -5.70
C GLN A 76 -8.76 -7.77 -5.86
N LEU A 77 -8.39 -7.02 -6.89
CA LEU A 77 -8.98 -5.72 -7.18
C LEU A 77 -9.86 -5.79 -8.42
N PRO A 78 -10.88 -4.93 -8.52
CA PRO A 78 -11.68 -4.86 -9.74
C PRO A 78 -10.90 -4.24 -10.88
N LYS A 79 -11.26 -4.59 -12.11
CA LYS A 79 -10.71 -4.04 -13.35
C LYS A 79 -9.27 -4.43 -13.62
N MET A 80 -8.34 -4.02 -12.77
CA MET A 80 -6.92 -4.35 -12.90
C MET A 80 -6.49 -5.13 -11.67
N SER A 81 -5.94 -6.33 -11.85
CA SER A 81 -5.51 -7.16 -10.72
C SER A 81 -4.35 -6.50 -9.96
N GLY A 82 -4.22 -6.87 -8.69
CA GLY A 82 -3.10 -6.38 -7.89
C GLY A 82 -1.74 -6.80 -8.44
N ILE A 83 -1.67 -7.97 -9.09
CA ILE A 83 -0.43 -8.41 -9.72
C ILE A 83 -0.05 -7.50 -10.88
N GLU A 84 -1.01 -7.06 -11.66
CA GLU A 84 -0.73 -6.09 -12.72
C GLU A 84 -0.23 -4.75 -12.17
N VAL A 85 -0.86 -4.29 -11.08
CA VAL A 85 -0.39 -3.08 -10.39
C VAL A 85 1.05 -3.27 -9.94
N LEU A 86 1.32 -4.42 -9.30
CA LEU A 86 2.65 -4.74 -8.81
C LEU A 86 3.69 -4.75 -9.93
N ARG A 87 3.36 -5.37 -11.07
CA ARG A 87 4.28 -5.39 -12.22
C ARG A 87 4.62 -3.99 -12.70
N LYS A 88 3.61 -3.12 -12.81
CA LYS A 88 3.81 -1.75 -13.26
C LYS A 88 4.65 -0.94 -12.29
N LEU A 89 4.43 -1.12 -10.98
CA LEU A 89 5.23 -0.44 -9.97
C LEU A 89 6.68 -0.91 -10.01
N LYS A 90 6.90 -2.22 -10.13
CA LYS A 90 8.25 -2.78 -10.13
C LYS A 90 9.02 -2.53 -11.43
N ALA A 91 8.33 -2.20 -12.51
CA ALA A 91 8.96 -1.86 -13.76
C ALA A 91 9.47 -0.41 -13.81
N ASP A 92 9.05 0.43 -12.90
CA ASP A 92 9.44 1.84 -12.86
C ASP A 92 10.63 2.04 -11.91
N GLU A 93 11.62 2.81 -12.36
CA GLU A 93 12.86 3.02 -11.60
C GLU A 93 12.63 3.66 -10.23
N GLN A 94 11.65 4.54 -10.10
CA GLN A 94 11.36 5.21 -8.84
C GLN A 94 10.39 4.42 -7.99
N ALA A 95 9.29 3.97 -8.61
CA ALA A 95 8.23 3.28 -7.88
C ALA A 95 8.70 1.95 -7.29
N ARG A 96 9.59 1.23 -7.96
CA ARG A 96 10.08 -0.06 -7.48
C ARG A 96 10.78 0.03 -6.12
N LEU A 97 11.22 1.23 -5.73
CA LEU A 97 11.91 1.44 -4.46
C LEU A 97 10.94 1.52 -3.28
N ILE A 98 9.65 1.69 -3.53
CA ILE A 98 8.65 1.77 -2.46
C ILE A 98 8.39 0.35 -1.94
N PRO A 99 8.55 0.11 -0.63
CA PRO A 99 8.22 -1.20 -0.06
C PRO A 99 6.75 -1.54 -0.24
N ILE A 100 6.47 -2.80 -0.58
CA ILE A 100 5.10 -3.27 -0.83
C ILE A 100 4.83 -4.51 0.02
N ALA A 101 3.74 -4.48 0.77
CA ALA A 101 3.19 -5.65 1.43
C ALA A 101 1.87 -6.00 0.75
N VAL A 102 1.74 -7.26 0.35
CA VAL A 102 0.56 -7.74 -0.35
C VAL A 102 -0.43 -8.33 0.64
N LEU A 103 -1.68 -7.88 0.57
CA LEU A 103 -2.78 -8.37 1.39
C LEU A 103 -3.76 -9.06 0.47
N THR A 104 -4.05 -10.35 0.70
CA THR A 104 -4.94 -11.06 -0.22
C THR A 104 -5.60 -12.25 0.41
N SER A 105 -6.81 -12.56 -0.05
CA SER A 105 -7.50 -13.81 0.27
C SER A 105 -7.10 -14.94 -0.67
N SER A 106 -6.32 -14.65 -1.70
CA SER A 106 -5.83 -15.68 -2.61
C SER A 106 -4.88 -16.62 -1.90
N LYS A 107 -5.09 -17.92 -2.07
CA LYS A 107 -4.23 -18.94 -1.51
C LYS A 107 -3.49 -19.70 -2.61
N GLU A 108 -3.56 -19.23 -3.82
CA GLU A 108 -2.93 -19.88 -4.94
C GLU A 108 -1.41 -19.68 -4.90
N GLU A 109 -0.69 -20.79 -5.01
CA GLU A 109 0.77 -20.76 -5.00
C GLU A 109 1.34 -19.91 -6.13
N ASN A 110 0.64 -19.88 -7.27
CA ASN A 110 1.09 -19.11 -8.42
C ASN A 110 1.12 -17.60 -8.11
N ASP A 111 0.13 -17.11 -7.38
CA ASP A 111 0.09 -15.70 -6.99
C ASP A 111 1.23 -15.36 -6.04
N LEU A 112 1.48 -16.24 -5.07
CA LEU A 112 2.59 -16.08 -4.14
C LEU A 112 3.92 -16.05 -4.87
N ALA A 113 4.15 -17.03 -5.73
CA ALA A 113 5.39 -17.14 -6.48
C ALA A 113 5.62 -15.89 -7.35
N GLU A 114 4.57 -15.41 -8.01
CA GLU A 114 4.66 -14.23 -8.85
C GLU A 114 5.00 -12.98 -8.01
N CYS A 115 4.37 -12.83 -6.85
CA CYS A 115 4.65 -11.72 -5.96
C CYS A 115 6.11 -11.71 -5.50
N TYR A 116 6.63 -12.85 -5.09
CA TYR A 116 8.03 -12.92 -4.65
C TYR A 116 9.00 -12.68 -5.80
N LYS A 117 8.70 -13.16 -7.00
CA LYS A 117 9.51 -12.86 -8.19
C LYS A 117 9.55 -11.38 -8.48
N LEU A 118 8.44 -10.68 -8.24
CA LEU A 118 8.34 -9.25 -8.47
C LEU A 118 8.94 -8.43 -7.32
N GLY A 119 9.38 -9.08 -6.26
CA GLY A 119 10.11 -8.41 -5.20
C GLY A 119 9.25 -7.76 -4.12
N VAL A 120 8.11 -8.35 -3.77
CA VAL A 120 7.35 -7.84 -2.62
C VAL A 120 8.11 -8.07 -1.34
N ASN A 121 7.92 -7.18 -0.39
CA ASN A 121 8.59 -7.25 0.91
C ASN A 121 7.87 -8.20 1.87
N SER A 122 6.56 -8.36 1.71
CA SER A 122 5.78 -9.23 2.57
C SER A 122 4.50 -9.66 1.88
N TYR A 123 3.96 -10.78 2.32
CA TYR A 123 2.72 -11.34 1.83
C TYR A 123 1.87 -11.73 3.04
N ILE A 124 0.67 -11.21 3.13
CA ILE A 124 -0.23 -11.46 4.25
C ILE A 124 -1.53 -12.05 3.70
N ALA A 125 -1.83 -13.30 4.08
CA ALA A 125 -3.03 -13.97 3.62
C ALA A 125 -4.26 -13.55 4.42
N LYS A 126 -5.39 -13.41 3.75
CA LYS A 126 -6.69 -13.20 4.37
C LYS A 126 -7.49 -14.50 4.36
N PRO A 127 -8.39 -14.71 5.31
CA PRO A 127 -8.61 -13.92 6.52
C PRO A 127 -7.47 -14.13 7.51
N VAL A 128 -7.06 -13.07 8.16
CA VAL A 128 -5.99 -13.13 9.16
C VAL A 128 -6.61 -12.77 10.50
N GLU A 129 -6.15 -13.40 11.57
CA GLU A 129 -6.55 -12.95 12.89
C GLU A 129 -6.11 -11.51 13.06
N PHE A 130 -7.00 -10.70 13.60
CA PHE A 130 -6.76 -9.27 13.72
C PHE A 130 -5.44 -8.96 14.43
N ASP A 131 -5.18 -9.64 15.55
CA ASP A 131 -3.96 -9.39 16.31
C ASP A 131 -2.70 -9.74 15.52
N GLN A 132 -2.72 -10.86 14.81
CA GLN A 132 -1.58 -11.27 13.97
C GLN A 132 -1.37 -10.31 12.81
N PHE A 133 -2.46 -9.89 12.19
CA PHE A 133 -2.40 -8.94 11.09
C PHE A 133 -1.78 -7.62 11.56
N MET A 134 -2.28 -7.10 12.67
CA MET A 134 -1.78 -5.83 13.19
C MET A 134 -0.33 -5.95 13.66
N ASP A 135 0.04 -7.09 14.23
CA ASP A 135 1.41 -7.33 14.64
C ASP A 135 2.38 -7.33 13.47
N THR A 136 1.97 -7.96 12.37
CA THR A 136 2.78 -7.97 11.14
C THR A 136 2.91 -6.57 10.55
N ILE A 137 1.81 -5.84 10.48
CA ILE A 137 1.82 -4.46 9.98
C ILE A 137 2.70 -3.59 10.87
N ALA A 138 2.63 -3.78 12.19
CA ALA A 138 3.45 -3.05 13.13
C ALA A 138 4.95 -3.28 12.85
N LYS A 139 5.34 -4.52 12.69
CA LYS A 139 6.74 -4.86 12.42
C LYS A 139 7.21 -4.26 11.10
N LEU A 140 6.42 -4.37 10.05
CA LEU A 140 6.74 -3.79 8.75
C LEU A 140 6.85 -2.27 8.85
N GLY A 141 5.87 -1.63 9.46
CA GLY A 141 5.84 -0.18 9.60
C GLY A 141 7.02 0.34 10.38
N MET A 142 7.34 -0.30 11.50
CA MET A 142 8.48 0.10 12.30
C MET A 142 9.80 -0.04 11.55
N TYR A 143 9.98 -1.13 10.82
CA TYR A 143 11.20 -1.36 10.06
C TYR A 143 11.42 -0.27 9.02
N TRP A 144 10.42 -0.02 8.19
CA TRP A 144 10.58 0.97 7.12
C TRP A 144 10.60 2.39 7.62
N MET A 145 9.88 2.69 8.69
CA MET A 145 9.94 4.02 9.30
C MET A 145 11.31 4.30 9.89
N ALA A 146 11.93 3.29 10.49
CA ALA A 146 13.28 3.43 11.01
C ALA A 146 14.27 3.70 9.88
N ILE A 147 14.17 2.96 8.78
CA ILE A 147 15.02 3.16 7.61
C ILE A 147 14.86 4.56 7.03
N ASN A 148 13.62 5.02 6.94
CA ASN A 148 13.32 6.33 6.37
C ASN A 148 13.77 7.49 7.25
N LYS A 149 14.16 7.23 8.48
CA LYS A 149 14.72 8.25 9.37
C LYS A 149 16.22 8.43 9.21
N LEU A 150 16.85 7.53 8.50
CA LEU A 150 18.29 7.66 8.27
C LEU A 150 18.56 8.89 7.42
N PRO A 151 19.66 9.58 7.68
CA PRO A 151 20.00 10.74 6.87
C PRO A 151 20.17 10.31 5.42
N SER A 152 19.57 11.06 4.56
CA SER A 152 19.70 10.82 3.13
C SER A 152 21.02 11.37 2.62
#